data_3a9c0aaac58abd98672f3544def847ac
#
_entry.id   3a9c0aaac58abd98672f3544def847ac
#
_cell.length_a   1.000
_cell.length_b   1.000
_cell.length_c   1.000
_cell.angle_alpha   90.00
_cell.angle_beta   90.00
_cell.angle_gamma   90.00
#
_symmetry.space_group_name_H-M   'P 1'
#
loop_
_entity.id
_entity.type
_entity.pdbx_description
1 polymer ?
#
loop_
_entity_poly.entity_id
_entity_poly.type
_entity_poly.pdbx_seq_one_letter_code
_entity_poly.pdbx_strand_id
1 'polypeptide(L)'
;IVADDASDYLGMAGKDKRPFFMYIAFNAPHDPRQAPKEYIDKYPLKRIELPKNFLPQYPYKDQIGNPHKLRDERLGPMPRTEHSVKVHRQEYYAIIEHLDAQVGRILDTLEKSGQADNTYIFFSADHGLAVGHHGLFGKQNLYEHSTRVPFIAVGPGIKAGAKNDAPIYLQDV
;
A
#
# COMPACT_ATOMS: atom_id res chain seq x y z
N ILE A 1 -10.25 13.07 3.55
CA ILE A 1 -11.44 12.40 4.10
C ILE A 1 -11.00 11.36 5.13
N VAL A 2 -10.49 10.17 4.78
CA VAL A 2 -10.15 9.12 5.76
C VAL A 2 -9.20 9.61 6.85
N ALA A 3 -8.11 10.30 6.49
CA ALA A 3 -7.17 10.84 7.46
C ALA A 3 -7.77 11.96 8.30
N ASP A 4 -8.64 12.78 7.75
CA ASP A 4 -9.31 13.84 8.49
C ASP A 4 -10.29 13.25 9.50
N ASP A 5 -11.13 12.30 9.08
CA ASP A 5 -12.08 11.61 9.97
C ASP A 5 -11.35 10.89 11.12
N ALA A 6 -10.23 10.22 10.82
CA ALA A 6 -9.40 9.57 11.83
C ALA A 6 -8.78 10.58 12.80
N SER A 7 -8.25 11.70 12.29
CA SER A 7 -7.66 12.76 13.12
C SER A 7 -8.71 13.45 13.99
N ASP A 8 -9.89 13.72 13.47
CA ASP A 8 -11.00 14.31 14.22
C ASP A 8 -11.44 13.40 15.36
N TYR A 9 -11.57 12.09 15.09
CA TYR A 9 -11.89 11.11 16.12
C TYR A 9 -10.82 11.07 17.23
N LEU A 10 -9.53 11.02 16.87
CA LEU A 10 -8.42 11.01 17.84
C LEU A 10 -8.40 12.28 18.68
N GLY A 11 -8.70 13.43 18.08
CA GLY A 11 -8.81 14.71 18.80
C GLY A 11 -9.95 14.73 19.83
N MET A 12 -11.03 13.98 19.59
CA MET A 12 -12.12 13.77 20.55
C MET A 12 -11.75 12.71 21.60
N ALA A 13 -11.23 11.57 21.15
CA ALA A 13 -10.86 10.45 22.02
C ALA A 13 -9.78 10.82 23.05
N GLY A 14 -8.89 11.76 22.73
CA GLY A 14 -7.91 12.30 23.69
C GLY A 14 -8.53 12.97 24.91
N LYS A 15 -9.79 13.41 24.81
CA LYS A 15 -10.56 14.01 25.92
C LYS A 15 -11.38 12.97 26.70
N ASP A 16 -11.56 11.79 26.13
CA ASP A 16 -12.30 10.66 26.72
C ASP A 16 -11.31 9.68 27.34
N LYS A 17 -11.57 9.22 28.54
CA LYS A 17 -10.72 8.24 29.24
C LYS A 17 -11.04 6.79 28.87
N ARG A 18 -12.02 6.56 28.02
CA ARG A 18 -12.39 5.22 27.56
C ARG A 18 -11.38 4.71 26.53
N PRO A 19 -11.06 3.41 26.53
CA PRO A 19 -10.25 2.83 25.46
C PRO A 19 -10.98 2.92 24.11
N PHE A 20 -10.22 3.04 23.02
CA PHE A 20 -10.75 3.04 21.68
C PHE A 20 -10.12 1.94 20.82
N PHE A 21 -10.81 1.57 19.78
CA PHE A 21 -10.31 0.77 18.68
C PHE A 21 -10.64 1.48 17.36
N MET A 22 -9.65 1.58 16.46
CA MET A 22 -9.83 2.15 15.15
C MET A 22 -9.34 1.19 14.08
N TYR A 23 -10.16 0.95 13.06
CA TYR A 23 -9.75 0.29 11.83
C TYR A 23 -9.77 1.34 10.71
N ILE A 24 -8.59 1.71 10.20
CA ILE A 24 -8.43 2.78 9.23
C ILE A 24 -8.05 2.16 7.89
N ALA A 25 -9.01 2.02 6.99
CA ALA A 25 -8.82 1.41 5.69
C ALA A 25 -8.71 2.50 4.60
N PHE A 26 -7.55 2.59 3.98
CA PHE A 26 -7.32 3.43 2.81
C PHE A 26 -7.59 2.64 1.53
N ASN A 27 -8.17 3.31 0.52
CA ASN A 27 -8.29 2.71 -0.81
C ASN A 27 -6.96 2.70 -1.56
N ALA A 28 -6.07 3.65 -1.28
CA ALA A 28 -4.71 3.68 -1.81
C ALA A 28 -3.88 2.49 -1.28
N PRO A 29 -3.01 1.92 -2.11
CA PRO A 29 -2.62 2.30 -3.47
C PRO A 29 -3.39 1.58 -4.59
N HIS A 30 -4.62 1.14 -4.36
CA HIS A 30 -5.48 0.52 -5.36
C HIS A 30 -5.75 1.49 -6.53
N ASP A 31 -6.02 0.95 -7.71
CA ASP A 31 -6.47 1.74 -8.86
C ASP A 31 -7.89 2.32 -8.66
N PRO A 32 -8.22 3.49 -9.27
CA PRO A 32 -7.35 4.39 -10.02
C PRO A 32 -6.30 5.08 -9.13
N ARG A 33 -5.04 5.03 -9.54
CA ARG A 33 -3.91 5.57 -8.77
C ARG A 33 -3.79 7.07 -9.01
N GLN A 34 -4.64 7.83 -8.36
CA GLN A 34 -4.69 9.28 -8.48
C GLN A 34 -4.03 9.93 -7.26
N ALA A 35 -2.84 10.47 -7.46
CA ALA A 35 -2.14 11.27 -6.46
C ALA A 35 -2.13 12.75 -6.87
N PRO A 36 -2.03 13.70 -5.92
CA PRO A 36 -1.77 15.09 -6.24
C PRO A 36 -0.49 15.26 -7.08
N LYS A 37 -0.51 16.24 -7.99
CA LYS A 37 0.57 16.45 -8.96
C LYS A 37 1.96 16.57 -8.33
N GLU A 38 2.05 17.20 -7.17
CA GLU A 38 3.28 17.36 -6.41
C GLU A 38 3.97 16.04 -6.02
N TYR A 39 3.18 14.98 -5.81
CA TYR A 39 3.72 13.63 -5.55
C TYR A 39 4.14 12.95 -6.85
N ILE A 40 3.38 13.10 -7.94
CA ILE A 40 3.74 12.55 -9.25
C ILE A 40 5.06 13.16 -9.76
N ASP A 41 5.25 14.46 -9.60
CA ASP A 41 6.44 15.18 -10.05
C ASP A 41 7.74 14.71 -9.36
N LYS A 42 7.65 14.10 -8.17
CA LYS A 42 8.80 13.50 -7.47
C LYS A 42 9.34 12.25 -8.16
N TYR A 43 8.52 11.60 -8.99
CA TYR A 43 8.84 10.34 -9.67
C TYR A 43 8.90 10.48 -11.20
N PRO A 44 9.80 11.29 -11.78
CA PRO A 44 9.86 11.48 -13.22
C PRO A 44 10.13 10.17 -13.93
N LEU A 45 9.42 9.89 -15.03
CA LEU A 45 9.46 8.61 -15.78
C LEU A 45 10.88 8.13 -16.14
N LYS A 46 11.79 9.07 -16.39
CA LYS A 46 13.21 8.76 -16.69
C LYS A 46 13.96 8.08 -15.55
N ARG A 47 13.47 8.22 -14.30
CA ARG A 47 14.05 7.58 -13.09
C ARG A 47 13.35 6.28 -12.72
N ILE A 48 12.21 5.97 -13.36
CA ILE A 48 11.47 4.75 -13.07
C ILE A 48 12.14 3.58 -13.78
N GLU A 49 12.60 2.62 -13.00
CA GLU A 49 13.18 1.39 -13.50
C GLU A 49 12.09 0.33 -13.74
N LEU A 50 12.30 -0.50 -14.75
CA LEU A 50 11.50 -1.70 -14.94
C LEU A 50 11.87 -2.76 -13.91
N PRO A 51 10.92 -3.62 -13.49
CA PRO A 51 11.27 -4.78 -12.70
C PRO A 51 12.25 -5.67 -13.45
N LYS A 52 13.25 -6.26 -12.75
CA LYS A 52 14.23 -7.16 -13.36
C LYS A 52 13.60 -8.37 -14.05
N ASN A 53 12.43 -8.77 -13.61
CA ASN A 53 11.63 -9.86 -14.16
C ASN A 53 10.48 -9.36 -15.06
N PHE A 54 10.58 -8.15 -15.60
CA PHE A 54 9.63 -7.65 -16.56
C PHE A 54 9.57 -8.55 -17.80
N LEU A 55 8.35 -8.84 -18.25
CA LEU A 55 8.06 -9.52 -19.50
C LEU A 55 6.97 -8.74 -20.24
N PRO A 56 7.07 -8.59 -21.58
CA PRO A 56 5.98 -7.98 -22.34
C PRO A 56 4.68 -8.77 -22.25
N GLN A 57 4.79 -10.06 -22.00
CA GLN A 57 3.64 -10.96 -21.89
C GLN A 57 3.92 -12.06 -20.86
N TYR A 58 2.98 -12.26 -19.93
CA TYR A 58 3.06 -13.35 -18.96
C TYR A 58 2.94 -14.70 -19.68
N PRO A 59 3.88 -15.64 -19.49
CA PRO A 59 3.90 -16.91 -20.26
C PRO A 59 2.64 -17.76 -20.07
N TYR A 60 2.03 -17.69 -18.90
CA TYR A 60 0.84 -18.48 -18.55
C TYR A 60 -0.44 -17.63 -18.54
N LYS A 61 -0.49 -16.58 -19.39
CA LYS A 61 -1.60 -15.64 -19.44
C LYS A 61 -2.97 -16.32 -19.71
N ASP A 62 -2.98 -17.33 -20.55
CA ASP A 62 -4.22 -18.01 -20.95
C ASP A 62 -4.78 -18.86 -19.79
N GLN A 63 -3.91 -19.49 -19.00
CA GLN A 63 -4.28 -20.30 -17.84
C GLN A 63 -4.91 -19.45 -16.74
N ILE A 64 -4.46 -18.22 -16.55
CA ILE A 64 -5.03 -17.29 -15.58
C ILE A 64 -6.15 -16.41 -16.16
N GLY A 65 -6.46 -16.55 -17.46
CA GLY A 65 -7.50 -15.76 -18.14
C GLY A 65 -7.14 -14.28 -18.35
N ASN A 66 -5.86 -13.96 -18.48
CA ASN A 66 -5.36 -12.61 -18.74
C ASN A 66 -5.36 -12.30 -20.26
N PRO A 67 -5.82 -11.13 -20.71
CA PRO A 67 -6.38 -10.02 -19.91
C PRO A 67 -7.90 -10.10 -19.72
N HIS A 68 -8.58 -11.02 -20.39
CA HIS A 68 -10.03 -10.95 -20.57
C HIS A 68 -10.84 -11.17 -19.27
N LYS A 69 -10.38 -12.04 -18.39
CA LYS A 69 -11.07 -12.39 -17.15
C LYS A 69 -10.60 -11.61 -15.93
N LEU A 70 -9.38 -11.04 -15.96
CA LEU A 70 -8.79 -10.32 -14.85
C LEU A 70 -8.90 -8.82 -15.06
N ARG A 71 -9.71 -8.16 -14.23
CA ARG A 71 -9.96 -6.71 -14.32
C ARG A 71 -8.66 -5.91 -14.30
N ASP A 72 -7.79 -6.20 -13.33
CA ASP A 72 -6.60 -5.40 -13.08
C ASP A 72 -5.56 -5.53 -14.20
N GLU A 73 -5.62 -6.61 -14.97
CA GLU A 73 -4.76 -6.78 -16.13
C GLU A 73 -5.21 -5.97 -17.36
N ARG A 74 -6.41 -5.39 -17.32
CA ARG A 74 -6.92 -4.48 -18.37
C ARG A 74 -6.44 -3.03 -18.19
N LEU A 75 -5.72 -2.74 -17.12
CA LEU A 75 -5.22 -1.39 -16.82
C LEU A 75 -4.12 -0.93 -17.77
N GLY A 76 -3.58 -1.80 -18.61
CA GLY A 76 -2.57 -1.45 -19.58
C GLY A 76 -2.61 -2.30 -20.84
N PRO A 77 -1.86 -1.92 -21.90
CA PRO A 77 -1.85 -2.61 -23.17
C PRO A 77 -1.31 -4.04 -23.05
N MET A 78 -1.71 -4.89 -23.98
CA MET A 78 -1.14 -6.23 -24.19
C MET A 78 -0.67 -6.37 -25.63
N PRO A 79 0.59 -6.71 -25.87
CA PRO A 79 1.68 -6.91 -24.91
C PRO A 79 1.98 -5.65 -24.09
N ARG A 80 2.55 -5.82 -22.89
CA ARG A 80 2.98 -4.72 -22.03
C ARG A 80 4.11 -3.93 -22.69
N THR A 81 3.98 -2.62 -22.72
CA THR A 81 5.09 -1.75 -23.13
C THR A 81 5.87 -1.29 -21.90
N GLU A 82 7.17 -1.05 -22.06
CA GLU A 82 8.00 -0.48 -21.01
C GLU A 82 7.44 0.85 -20.51
N HIS A 83 6.95 1.68 -21.44
CA HIS A 83 6.34 2.95 -21.09
C HIS A 83 5.13 2.78 -20.18
N SER A 84 4.20 1.88 -20.50
CA SER A 84 3.02 1.65 -19.66
C SER A 84 3.40 1.17 -18.26
N VAL A 85 4.40 0.29 -18.14
CA VAL A 85 4.88 -0.17 -16.84
C VAL A 85 5.50 0.98 -16.05
N LYS A 86 6.31 1.85 -16.67
CA LYS A 86 6.90 3.02 -16.01
C LYS A 86 5.83 4.00 -15.52
N VAL A 87 4.79 4.26 -16.32
CA VAL A 87 3.68 5.12 -15.91
C VAL A 87 2.96 4.54 -14.69
N HIS A 88 2.57 3.26 -14.74
CA HIS A 88 1.91 2.61 -13.62
C HIS A 88 2.76 2.58 -12.34
N ARG A 89 4.08 2.42 -12.46
CA ARG A 89 5.00 2.49 -11.30
C ARG A 89 5.14 3.90 -10.76
N GLN A 90 5.21 4.92 -11.64
CA GLN A 90 5.21 6.32 -11.23
C GLN A 90 3.98 6.64 -10.38
N GLU A 91 2.79 6.33 -10.89
CA GLU A 91 1.53 6.54 -10.18
C GLU A 91 1.46 5.77 -8.86
N TYR A 92 1.96 4.53 -8.86
CA TYR A 92 2.00 3.68 -7.68
C TYR A 92 2.91 4.25 -6.58
N TYR A 93 4.09 4.73 -6.93
CA TYR A 93 4.98 5.37 -5.96
C TYR A 93 4.43 6.69 -5.44
N ALA A 94 3.87 7.50 -6.33
CA ALA A 94 3.28 8.78 -5.96
C ALA A 94 2.11 8.63 -4.98
N ILE A 95 1.22 7.67 -5.23
CA ILE A 95 0.07 7.45 -4.34
C ILE A 95 0.48 6.82 -3.00
N ILE A 96 1.52 6.00 -2.97
CA ILE A 96 2.08 5.46 -1.71
C ILE A 96 2.68 6.60 -0.88
N GLU A 97 3.46 7.49 -1.48
CA GLU A 97 4.03 8.63 -0.74
C GLU A 97 2.94 9.59 -0.23
N HIS A 98 1.89 9.79 -1.02
CA HIS A 98 0.73 10.55 -0.55
C HIS A 98 0.04 9.84 0.62
N LEU A 99 -0.16 8.52 0.55
CA LEU A 99 -0.70 7.71 1.64
C LEU A 99 0.16 7.83 2.91
N ASP A 100 1.47 7.69 2.77
CA ASP A 100 2.43 7.81 3.87
C ASP A 100 2.30 9.17 4.57
N ALA A 101 2.18 10.25 3.81
CA ALA A 101 1.93 11.58 4.37
C ALA A 101 0.59 11.66 5.14
N GLN A 102 -0.46 10.97 4.68
CA GLN A 102 -1.73 10.94 5.41
C GLN A 102 -1.65 10.10 6.68
N VAL A 103 -0.95 8.97 6.67
CA VAL A 103 -0.66 8.17 7.86
C VAL A 103 0.15 9.00 8.87
N GLY A 104 1.17 9.75 8.41
CA GLY A 104 1.93 10.66 9.26
C GLY A 104 1.03 11.66 10.00
N ARG A 105 0.06 12.28 9.32
CA ARG A 105 -0.90 13.21 9.94
C ARG A 105 -1.72 12.56 11.07
N ILE A 106 -2.12 11.31 10.88
CA ILE A 106 -2.87 10.57 11.90
C ILE A 106 -1.99 10.29 13.11
N LEU A 107 -0.75 9.84 12.88
CA LEU A 107 0.22 9.56 13.94
C LEU A 107 0.57 10.82 14.73
N ASP A 108 0.78 11.95 14.05
CA ASP A 108 1.01 13.25 14.69
C ASP A 108 -0.18 13.66 15.58
N THR A 109 -1.41 13.35 15.14
CA THR A 109 -2.61 13.65 15.93
C THR A 109 -2.70 12.75 17.17
N LEU A 110 -2.38 11.46 17.02
CA LEU A 110 -2.32 10.53 18.14
C LEU A 110 -1.29 10.98 19.17
N GLU A 111 -0.10 11.40 18.74
CA GLU A 111 0.94 11.92 19.63
C GLU A 111 0.46 13.17 20.37
N LYS A 112 -0.11 14.14 19.65
CA LYS A 112 -0.66 15.38 20.24
C LYS A 112 -1.84 15.12 21.19
N SER A 113 -2.56 14.02 21.04
CA SER A 113 -3.62 13.62 21.97
C SER A 113 -3.10 13.10 23.31
N GLY A 114 -1.80 12.82 23.42
CA GLY A 114 -1.16 12.27 24.62
C GLY A 114 -1.43 10.77 24.85
N GLN A 115 -1.96 10.06 23.85
CA GLN A 115 -2.31 8.64 23.97
C GLN A 115 -1.33 7.70 23.26
N ALA A 116 -0.33 8.22 22.54
CA ALA A 116 0.59 7.42 21.74
C ALA A 116 1.32 6.34 22.56
N ASP A 117 1.80 6.69 23.75
CA ASP A 117 2.54 5.78 24.63
C ASP A 117 1.68 4.61 25.19
N ASN A 118 0.36 4.70 25.07
CA ASN A 118 -0.59 3.68 25.52
C ASN A 118 -1.46 3.14 24.37
N THR A 119 -0.97 3.21 23.14
CA THR A 119 -1.69 2.74 21.96
C THR A 119 -0.84 1.73 21.19
N TYR A 120 -1.44 0.59 20.85
CA TYR A 120 -0.86 -0.33 19.85
C TYR A 120 -1.28 0.10 18.46
N ILE A 121 -0.32 0.16 17.56
CA ILE A 121 -0.51 0.51 16.16
C ILE A 121 -0.05 -0.67 15.30
N PHE A 122 -0.91 -1.14 14.43
CA PHE A 122 -0.58 -2.16 13.44
C PHE A 122 -0.76 -1.57 12.04
N PHE A 123 0.24 -1.75 11.19
CA PHE A 123 0.18 -1.37 9.78
C PHE A 123 0.39 -2.60 8.92
N SER A 124 -0.54 -2.83 8.00
CA SER A 124 -0.46 -3.93 7.05
C SER A 124 -1.25 -3.60 5.77
N ALA A 125 -1.32 -4.56 4.86
CA ALA A 125 -2.16 -4.52 3.67
C ALA A 125 -2.82 -5.89 3.48
N ASP A 126 -3.98 -5.91 2.81
CA ASP A 126 -4.71 -7.15 2.47
C ASP A 126 -3.99 -7.97 1.40
N HIS A 127 -3.32 -7.31 0.47
CA HIS A 127 -2.47 -7.90 -0.57
C HIS A 127 -1.54 -6.85 -1.18
N GLY A 128 -0.57 -7.31 -1.97
CA GLY A 128 0.28 -6.45 -2.79
C GLY A 128 -0.20 -6.33 -4.23
N LEU A 129 0.65 -5.79 -5.11
CA LEU A 129 0.37 -5.59 -6.54
C LEU A 129 1.61 -5.88 -7.38
N ALA A 130 1.41 -6.46 -8.57
CA ALA A 130 2.51 -6.80 -9.48
C ALA A 130 3.20 -5.57 -10.09
N VAL A 131 2.46 -4.59 -10.53
CA VAL A 131 2.91 -3.32 -11.14
C VAL A 131 4.10 -3.50 -12.09
N GLY A 132 3.95 -4.43 -13.06
CA GLY A 132 4.94 -4.75 -14.10
C GLY A 132 5.79 -5.99 -13.86
N HIS A 133 5.82 -6.55 -12.64
CA HIS A 133 6.50 -7.84 -12.41
C HIS A 133 5.87 -8.94 -13.25
N HIS A 134 6.69 -9.71 -13.97
CA HIS A 134 6.27 -10.78 -14.89
C HIS A 134 5.31 -10.33 -16.00
N GLY A 135 5.19 -9.03 -16.28
CA GLY A 135 4.20 -8.48 -17.20
C GLY A 135 2.77 -8.43 -16.62
N LEU A 136 2.62 -8.58 -15.32
CA LEU A 136 1.35 -8.48 -14.61
C LEU A 136 1.19 -7.09 -13.96
N PHE A 137 -0.04 -6.61 -13.81
CA PHE A 137 -0.36 -5.38 -13.08
C PHE A 137 -1.12 -5.66 -11.78
N GLY A 138 -1.92 -6.71 -11.77
CA GLY A 138 -2.82 -7.06 -10.67
C GLY A 138 -2.19 -7.87 -9.55
N LYS A 139 -3.05 -8.55 -8.84
CA LYS A 139 -2.77 -9.29 -7.60
C LYS A 139 -3.30 -10.72 -7.60
N GLN A 140 -4.05 -11.11 -8.64
CA GLN A 140 -4.72 -12.42 -8.72
C GLN A 140 -3.72 -13.53 -9.07
N ASN A 141 -2.69 -13.66 -8.22
CA ASN A 141 -1.63 -14.66 -8.34
C ASN A 141 -0.96 -14.87 -6.98
N LEU A 142 -0.13 -15.93 -6.86
CA LEU A 142 0.54 -16.30 -5.62
C LEU A 142 2.03 -15.89 -5.58
N TYR A 143 2.44 -14.94 -6.42
CA TYR A 143 3.79 -14.39 -6.32
C TYR A 143 3.95 -13.50 -5.09
N GLU A 144 5.19 -13.36 -4.61
CA GLU A 144 5.55 -12.54 -3.45
C GLU A 144 5.01 -11.10 -3.53
N HIS A 145 4.96 -10.50 -4.72
CA HIS A 145 4.42 -9.17 -4.90
C HIS A 145 2.91 -9.06 -4.58
N SER A 146 2.20 -10.18 -4.54
CA SER A 146 0.78 -10.23 -4.18
C SER A 146 0.56 -10.74 -2.75
N THR A 147 1.34 -11.72 -2.32
CA THR A 147 1.10 -12.43 -1.06
C THR A 147 1.92 -11.92 0.11
N ARG A 148 3.10 -11.33 -0.15
CA ARG A 148 3.98 -10.82 0.88
C ARG A 148 3.73 -9.34 1.13
N VAL A 149 2.94 -9.05 2.15
CA VAL A 149 2.61 -7.68 2.56
C VAL A 149 3.48 -7.22 3.73
N PRO A 150 3.65 -5.91 3.94
CA PRO A 150 4.34 -5.41 5.13
C PRO A 150 3.51 -5.69 6.38
N PHE A 151 4.19 -5.90 7.49
CA PHE A 151 3.58 -5.90 8.82
C PHE A 151 4.46 -5.13 9.78
N ILE A 152 3.94 -4.08 10.36
CA ILE A 152 4.63 -3.23 11.33
C ILE A 152 3.75 -3.13 12.58
N ALA A 153 4.37 -3.35 13.74
CA ALA A 153 3.71 -3.19 15.02
C ALA A 153 4.50 -2.20 15.91
N VAL A 154 3.79 -1.28 16.51
CA VAL A 154 4.33 -0.29 17.46
C VAL A 154 3.42 -0.26 18.68
N GLY A 155 4.00 -0.09 19.88
CA GLY A 155 3.21 0.06 21.11
C GLY A 155 3.97 -0.32 22.36
N PRO A 156 3.30 -0.26 23.52
CA PRO A 156 3.89 -0.58 24.82
C PRO A 156 4.55 -1.96 24.83
N GLY A 157 5.80 -2.02 25.27
CA GLY A 157 6.57 -3.28 25.36
C GLY A 157 7.15 -3.77 24.02
N ILE A 158 6.85 -3.16 22.88
CA ILE A 158 7.46 -3.50 21.59
C ILE A 158 8.78 -2.73 21.46
N LYS A 159 9.89 -3.49 21.34
CA LYS A 159 11.21 -2.88 21.19
C LYS A 159 11.36 -2.17 19.84
N ALA A 160 11.71 -0.88 19.88
CA ALA A 160 11.98 -0.11 18.66
C ALA A 160 13.08 -0.75 17.79
N GLY A 161 12.86 -0.82 16.49
CA GLY A 161 13.79 -1.40 15.53
C GLY A 161 13.94 -2.92 15.59
N ALA A 162 13.14 -3.62 16.40
CA ALA A 162 13.13 -5.08 16.42
C ALA A 162 12.66 -5.62 15.06
N LYS A 163 13.23 -6.76 14.66
CA LYS A 163 12.81 -7.51 13.47
C LYS A 163 12.54 -8.94 13.89
N ASN A 164 11.54 -9.53 13.30
CA ASN A 164 11.19 -10.94 13.49
C ASN A 164 10.91 -11.55 12.11
N ASP A 165 11.59 -12.65 11.80
CA ASP A 165 11.47 -13.36 10.53
C ASP A 165 10.49 -14.55 10.62
N ALA A 166 9.80 -14.73 11.74
CA ALA A 166 8.77 -15.74 11.86
C ALA A 166 7.62 -15.46 10.86
N PRO A 167 7.16 -16.45 10.11
CA PRO A 167 6.02 -16.29 9.23
C PRO A 167 4.76 -16.05 10.06
N ILE A 168 3.94 -15.11 9.60
CA ILE A 168 2.60 -14.84 10.15
C ILE A 168 1.60 -14.79 9.01
N TYR A 169 0.34 -15.04 9.32
CA TYR A 169 -0.78 -14.78 8.43
C TYR A 169 -1.58 -13.58 8.94
N LEU A 170 -2.28 -12.89 8.05
CA LEU A 170 -3.14 -11.77 8.44
C LEU A 170 -4.26 -12.18 9.42
N GLN A 171 -4.62 -13.46 9.45
CA GLN A 171 -5.57 -14.00 10.42
C GLN A 171 -5.01 -14.05 11.86
N ASP A 172 -3.71 -13.89 12.03
CA ASP A 172 -3.04 -13.92 13.35
C ASP A 172 -3.02 -12.55 14.02
N VAL A 173 -3.58 -11.51 13.36
CA VAL A 173 -3.51 -10.09 13.78
C VAL A 173 -4.81 -9.56 14.39
#